data_09f3c69b434474d924f61d24ecd966ce
#
_entry.id   09f3c69b434474d924f61d24ecd966ce
#
_cell.length_a   1.000
_cell.length_b   1.000
_cell.length_c   1.000
_cell.angle_alpha   90.00
_cell.angle_beta   90.00
_cell.angle_gamma   90.00
#
_symmetry.space_group_name_H-M   'P 1'
#
loop_
_entity.id
_entity.type
_entity.pdbx_description
1 polymer ?
#
loop_
_entity_poly.entity_id
_entity_poly.type
_entity_poly.pdbx_seq_one_letter_code
_entity_poly.pdbx_strand_id
1 'polypeptide(L)'
;MIYKKYLLLGVSLCMLNACNESKSVSLEGSLDGIQADSIYLYQVDNEHYGSVKLIKSIAVTDGRFAYPTDSIQAGLYCFSLQNMERGEYLQQYANLFLEPKSMQLTLGKDKYDQLSLHATGSALQEQYEALQEAKYVAGNRMVLDSLDHMFYEAREKGD
;
A
#
# COMPACT_ATOMS: atom_id res chain seq x y z
N MET A 1 -9.59 14.58 -75.78
CA MET A 1 -9.83 15.21 -74.44
C MET A 1 -9.89 14.10 -73.40
N ILE A 2 -8.80 13.94 -72.69
CA ILE A 2 -8.67 12.84 -71.70
C ILE A 2 -8.53 13.48 -70.36
N TYR A 3 -9.58 13.41 -69.55
CA TYR A 3 -9.50 13.87 -68.16
C TYR A 3 -8.88 12.78 -67.28
N LYS A 4 -7.62 12.99 -66.86
CA LYS A 4 -6.98 12.21 -65.87
C LYS A 4 -7.54 12.58 -64.46
N LYS A 5 -8.35 11.68 -63.92
CA LYS A 5 -8.76 11.75 -62.51
C LYS A 5 -7.59 11.34 -61.63
N TYR A 6 -6.99 12.30 -60.96
CA TYR A 6 -6.05 12.03 -59.89
C TYR A 6 -6.83 11.65 -58.64
N LEU A 7 -6.80 10.38 -58.34
CA LEU A 7 -7.29 9.83 -57.08
C LEU A 7 -6.25 10.15 -56.03
N LEU A 8 -6.47 11.19 -55.26
CA LEU A 8 -5.67 11.52 -54.06
C LEU A 8 -6.04 10.50 -52.99
N LEU A 9 -5.20 9.49 -52.85
CA LEU A 9 -5.24 8.54 -51.73
C LEU A 9 -4.68 9.26 -50.52
N GLY A 10 -5.59 9.84 -49.71
CA GLY A 10 -5.26 10.39 -48.42
C GLY A 10 -4.89 9.27 -47.45
N VAL A 11 -3.61 8.99 -47.32
CA VAL A 11 -3.11 8.14 -46.26
C VAL A 11 -3.25 8.93 -44.95
N SER A 12 -4.36 8.70 -44.27
CA SER A 12 -4.55 9.15 -42.90
C SER A 12 -3.59 8.36 -42.02
N LEU A 13 -2.43 8.96 -41.76
CA LEU A 13 -1.45 8.49 -40.79
C LEU A 13 -2.05 8.72 -39.39
N CYS A 14 -2.88 7.80 -38.94
CA CYS A 14 -3.26 7.72 -37.56
C CYS A 14 -1.99 7.45 -36.75
N MET A 15 -1.34 8.52 -36.31
CA MET A 15 -0.35 8.46 -35.23
C MET A 15 -1.09 7.94 -34.03
N LEU A 16 -1.04 6.63 -33.82
CA LEU A 16 -1.28 6.00 -32.56
C LEU A 16 -0.19 6.51 -31.64
N ASN A 17 -0.45 7.63 -30.99
CA ASN A 17 0.24 7.99 -29.76
C ASN A 17 -0.17 6.90 -28.76
N ALA A 18 0.52 5.78 -28.80
CA ALA A 18 0.62 4.90 -27.67
C ALA A 18 1.35 5.72 -26.59
N CYS A 19 0.61 6.53 -25.86
CA CYS A 19 1.04 6.96 -24.53
C CYS A 19 1.35 5.66 -23.80
N ASN A 20 2.61 5.33 -23.75
CA ASN A 20 3.13 4.40 -22.78
C ASN A 20 3.02 5.16 -21.46
N GLU A 21 1.81 5.20 -20.89
CA GLU A 21 1.63 5.56 -19.51
C GLU A 21 2.48 4.54 -18.76
N SER A 22 3.68 4.97 -18.38
CA SER A 22 4.42 4.27 -17.33
C SER A 22 3.44 4.25 -16.16
N LYS A 23 2.79 3.11 -15.92
CA LYS A 23 1.91 2.95 -14.76
C LYS A 23 2.77 3.28 -13.56
N SER A 24 2.60 4.48 -13.03
CA SER A 24 3.22 4.87 -11.78
C SER A 24 2.78 3.84 -10.75
N VAL A 25 3.73 3.27 -10.07
CA VAL A 25 3.47 2.30 -9.01
C VAL A 25 2.79 3.07 -7.89
N SER A 26 1.59 2.71 -7.54
CA SER A 26 0.78 3.44 -6.57
C SER A 26 0.09 2.51 -5.58
N LEU A 27 -0.02 3.02 -4.38
CA LEU A 27 -0.89 2.51 -3.35
C LEU A 27 -2.23 3.22 -3.50
N GLU A 28 -3.27 2.48 -3.77
CA GLU A 28 -4.63 3.00 -3.85
C GLU A 28 -5.46 2.40 -2.73
N GLY A 29 -6.31 3.20 -2.10
CA GLY A 29 -7.09 2.69 -1.00
C GLY A 29 -8.44 3.35 -0.82
N SER A 30 -9.26 2.68 -0.02
CA SER A 30 -10.57 3.15 0.39
C SER A 30 -10.77 3.00 1.90
N LEU A 31 -11.63 3.84 2.45
CA LEU A 31 -12.11 3.74 3.82
C LEU A 31 -13.45 3.00 3.83
N ASP A 32 -13.57 1.98 4.68
CA ASP A 32 -14.81 1.23 4.89
C ASP A 32 -15.37 1.52 6.29
N GLY A 33 -16.53 2.17 6.33
CA GLY A 33 -17.19 2.57 7.57
C GLY A 33 -16.44 3.60 8.42
N ILE A 34 -15.39 4.21 7.88
CA ILE A 34 -14.57 5.23 8.55
C ILE A 34 -14.71 6.56 7.80
N GLN A 35 -14.76 7.66 8.53
CA GLN A 35 -14.69 9.01 7.98
C GLN A 35 -13.39 9.68 8.45
N ALA A 36 -12.60 10.13 7.48
CA ALA A 36 -11.39 10.91 7.72
C ALA A 36 -11.08 11.79 6.51
N ASP A 37 -10.55 12.98 6.73
CA ASP A 37 -10.08 13.87 5.67
C ASP A 37 -8.62 13.56 5.26
N SER A 38 -7.91 12.86 6.12
CA SER A 38 -6.53 12.44 5.90
C SER A 38 -6.22 11.15 6.64
N ILE A 39 -5.28 10.40 6.09
CA ILE A 39 -4.63 9.28 6.75
C ILE A 39 -3.13 9.55 6.82
N TYR A 40 -2.47 8.98 7.81
CA TYR A 40 -1.07 9.22 8.08
C TYR A 40 -0.29 7.93 7.89
N LEU A 41 0.71 7.96 7.00
CA LEU A 41 1.62 6.86 6.74
C LEU A 41 2.88 7.05 7.56
N TYR A 42 3.19 6.08 8.39
CA TYR A 42 4.41 6.03 9.19
C TYR A 42 5.28 4.85 8.78
N GLN A 43 6.58 5.04 8.82
CA GLN A 43 7.55 3.95 8.74
C GLN A 43 7.87 3.49 10.16
N VAL A 44 7.82 2.18 10.37
CA VAL A 44 8.20 1.56 11.65
C VAL A 44 9.73 1.46 11.70
N ASP A 45 10.32 2.00 12.76
CA ASP A 45 11.75 1.85 13.00
C ASP A 45 12.01 0.48 13.61
N ASN A 46 12.77 -0.35 12.89
CA ASN A 46 13.10 -1.71 13.34
C ASN A 46 14.23 -1.74 14.38
N GLU A 47 15.02 -0.66 14.48
CA GLU A 47 16.15 -0.58 15.42
C GLU A 47 15.69 -0.10 16.81
N HIS A 48 14.64 0.69 16.86
CA HIS A 48 14.09 1.23 18.09
C HIS A 48 12.62 0.80 18.25
N TYR A 49 12.39 -0.24 19.00
CA TYR A 49 11.06 -0.80 19.25
C TYR A 49 10.08 0.28 19.67
N GLY A 50 9.05 0.50 18.83
CA GLY A 50 7.97 1.45 19.10
C GLY A 50 8.18 2.86 18.58
N SER A 51 9.32 3.18 17.95
CA SER A 51 9.46 4.45 17.26
C SER A 51 8.92 4.36 15.83
N VAL A 52 8.19 5.40 15.43
CA VAL A 52 7.65 5.53 14.08
C VAL A 52 8.00 6.90 13.54
N LYS A 53 8.24 6.97 12.25
CA LYS A 53 8.55 8.21 11.53
C LYS A 53 7.42 8.51 10.57
N LEU A 54 6.83 9.69 10.68
CA LEU A 54 5.85 10.16 9.69
C LEU A 54 6.52 10.29 8.32
N ILE A 55 5.98 9.58 7.34
CA ILE A 55 6.39 9.66 5.94
C ILE A 55 5.51 10.64 5.21
N LYS A 56 4.19 10.53 5.37
CA LYS A 56 3.24 11.35 4.64
C LYS A 56 1.88 11.45 5.34
N SER A 57 1.29 12.65 5.25
CA SER A 57 -0.15 12.84 5.38
C SER A 57 -0.77 12.70 3.99
N ILE A 58 -1.70 11.80 3.82
CA ILE A 58 -2.36 11.48 2.55
C ILE A 58 -3.81 11.96 2.66
N ALA A 59 -4.21 12.85 1.77
CA ALA A 59 -5.58 13.35 1.72
C ALA A 59 -6.54 12.25 1.30
N VAL A 60 -7.71 12.24 1.90
CA VAL A 60 -8.83 11.35 1.55
C VAL A 60 -9.90 12.19 0.86
N THR A 61 -10.34 11.73 -0.29
CA THR A 61 -11.42 12.35 -1.06
C THR A 61 -12.48 11.31 -1.37
N ASP A 62 -13.72 11.57 -0.99
CA ASP A 62 -14.82 10.62 -1.18
C ASP A 62 -14.51 9.20 -0.65
N GLY A 63 -13.86 9.14 0.52
CA GLY A 63 -13.46 7.88 1.15
C GLY A 63 -12.34 7.12 0.42
N ARG A 64 -11.62 7.76 -0.52
CA ARG A 64 -10.52 7.17 -1.28
C ARG A 64 -9.24 7.97 -1.10
N PHE A 65 -8.13 7.28 -1.25
CA PHE A 65 -6.79 7.88 -1.20
C PHE A 65 -5.85 7.17 -2.16
N ALA A 66 -4.78 7.87 -2.54
CA ALA A 66 -3.71 7.29 -3.35
C ALA A 66 -2.36 7.86 -2.91
N TYR A 67 -1.33 7.04 -3.02
CA TYR A 67 0.04 7.43 -2.70
C TYR A 67 1.02 6.76 -3.67
N PRO A 68 1.91 7.51 -4.35
CA PRO A 68 2.93 6.95 -5.24
C PRO A 68 3.97 6.18 -4.41
N THR A 69 4.28 4.96 -4.84
CA THR A 69 5.21 4.07 -4.12
C THR A 69 6.55 3.89 -4.82
N ASP A 70 6.79 4.59 -5.92
CA ASP A 70 8.00 4.45 -6.74
C ASP A 70 9.32 4.67 -5.96
N SER A 71 9.28 5.52 -4.94
CA SER A 71 10.45 5.89 -4.12
C SER A 71 10.44 5.27 -2.72
N ILE A 72 9.52 4.38 -2.44
CA ILE A 72 9.40 3.73 -1.13
C ILE A 72 10.36 2.56 -1.05
N GLN A 73 11.03 2.44 0.07
CA GLN A 73 11.78 1.23 0.41
C GLN A 73 10.82 0.15 0.91
N ALA A 74 11.03 -1.09 0.48
CA ALA A 74 10.28 -2.21 1.03
C ALA A 74 10.48 -2.31 2.54
N GLY A 75 9.38 -2.44 3.30
CA GLY A 75 9.46 -2.48 4.75
C GLY A 75 8.12 -2.45 5.45
N LEU A 76 8.19 -2.47 6.78
CA LEU A 76 7.00 -2.37 7.63
C LEU A 76 6.64 -0.90 7.82
N TYR A 77 5.40 -0.60 7.53
CA TYR A 77 4.77 0.71 7.70
C TYR A 77 3.50 0.54 8.52
N CYS A 78 2.93 1.64 8.95
CA CYS A 78 1.59 1.62 9.52
C CYS A 78 0.79 2.85 9.08
N PHE A 79 -0.51 2.65 8.93
CA PHE A 79 -1.48 3.72 8.77
C PHE A 79 -2.10 4.07 10.11
N SER A 80 -2.36 5.36 10.31
CA SER A 80 -3.15 5.87 11.42
C SER A 80 -4.14 6.92 10.91
N LEU A 81 -5.25 7.07 11.61
CA LEU A 81 -6.20 8.15 11.39
C LEU A 81 -5.82 9.42 12.15
N GLN A 82 -4.86 9.33 13.05
CA GLN A 82 -4.40 10.43 13.90
C GLN A 82 -2.97 10.81 13.53
N ASN A 83 -2.72 12.11 13.42
CA ASN A 83 -1.37 12.62 13.35
C ASN A 83 -0.78 12.57 14.77
N MET A 84 0.35 11.88 14.92
CA MET A 84 1.06 11.85 16.18
C MET A 84 1.91 13.10 16.34
N GLU A 85 1.78 13.75 17.45
CA GLU A 85 2.77 14.71 17.92
C GLU A 85 3.99 13.99 18.50
N ARG A 86 5.13 14.68 18.54
CA ARG A 86 6.39 14.10 18.99
C ARG A 86 6.29 13.62 20.45
N GLY A 87 6.40 12.32 20.65
CA GLY A 87 6.36 11.69 21.98
C GLY A 87 5.04 11.01 22.33
N GLU A 88 4.07 11.03 21.43
CA GLU A 88 2.83 10.26 21.57
C GLU A 88 2.99 8.83 21.02
N TYR A 89 2.15 7.92 21.51
CA TYR A 89 2.08 6.56 21.01
C TYR A 89 0.89 6.41 20.07
N LEU A 90 1.06 5.67 18.96
CA LEU A 90 -0.05 5.30 18.09
C LEU A 90 -1.07 4.46 18.87
N GLN A 91 -2.27 4.99 19.05
CA GLN A 91 -3.34 4.28 19.74
C GLN A 91 -4.14 3.40 18.80
N GLN A 92 -4.35 3.87 17.57
CA GLN A 92 -5.05 3.13 16.52
C GLN A 92 -4.23 3.17 15.24
N TYR A 93 -3.71 2.02 14.86
CA TYR A 93 -2.93 1.88 13.64
C TYR A 93 -3.11 0.50 13.02
N ALA A 94 -2.93 0.42 11.74
CA ALA A 94 -2.92 -0.83 10.99
C ALA A 94 -1.58 -0.99 10.29
N ASN A 95 -0.94 -2.11 10.52
CA ASN A 95 0.35 -2.42 9.92
C ASN A 95 0.20 -2.83 8.45
N LEU A 96 1.17 -2.43 7.64
CA LEU A 96 1.26 -2.72 6.23
C LEU A 96 2.70 -3.05 5.87
N PHE A 97 2.92 -4.18 5.19
CA PHE A 97 4.18 -4.43 4.54
C PHE A 97 4.14 -3.79 3.14
N LEU A 98 4.82 -2.65 2.99
CA LEU A 98 4.80 -1.85 1.77
C LEU A 98 6.00 -2.19 0.91
N GLU A 99 5.73 -2.40 -0.38
CA GLU A 99 6.73 -2.64 -1.43
C GLU A 99 6.56 -1.60 -2.54
N PRO A 100 7.58 -1.35 -3.37
CA PRO A 100 7.47 -0.50 -4.55
C PRO A 100 6.66 -1.19 -5.66
N LYS A 101 5.41 -1.50 -5.38
CA LYS A 101 4.44 -2.17 -6.25
C LYS A 101 3.09 -1.48 -6.18
N SER A 102 2.26 -1.71 -7.19
CA SER A 102 0.86 -1.30 -7.12
C SER A 102 0.11 -2.21 -6.15
N MET A 103 -0.48 -1.60 -5.15
CA MET A 103 -1.25 -2.28 -4.10
C MET A 103 -2.61 -1.61 -3.93
N GLN A 104 -3.61 -2.38 -3.56
CA GLN A 104 -4.92 -1.86 -3.20
C GLN A 104 -5.22 -2.17 -1.75
N LEU A 105 -5.73 -1.19 -1.04
CA LEU A 105 -6.01 -1.25 0.39
C LEU A 105 -7.47 -0.97 0.69
N THR A 106 -7.95 -1.62 1.73
CA THR A 106 -9.18 -1.22 2.43
C THR A 106 -8.85 -1.03 3.90
N LEU A 107 -9.06 0.19 4.40
CA LEU A 107 -8.96 0.49 5.82
C LEU A 107 -10.37 0.48 6.40
N GLY A 108 -10.57 -0.31 7.42
CA GLY A 108 -11.83 -0.46 8.12
C GLY A 108 -11.63 -0.57 9.63
N LYS A 109 -12.66 -1.01 10.33
CA LYS A 109 -12.56 -1.37 11.73
C LYS A 109 -12.84 -2.86 11.90
N ASP A 110 -12.09 -3.48 12.81
CA ASP A 110 -12.35 -4.86 13.19
C ASP A 110 -13.52 -4.95 14.21
N LYS A 111 -13.83 -6.15 14.63
CA LYS A 111 -14.89 -6.43 15.61
C LYS A 111 -14.66 -5.81 17.00
N TYR A 112 -13.46 -5.31 17.26
CA TYR A 112 -13.07 -4.64 18.50
C TYR A 112 -12.94 -3.13 18.34
N ASP A 113 -13.46 -2.57 17.25
CA ASP A 113 -13.36 -1.13 16.90
C ASP A 113 -11.91 -0.64 16.72
N GLN A 114 -10.96 -1.58 16.45
CA GLN A 114 -9.59 -1.23 16.14
C GLN A 114 -9.42 -1.03 14.64
N LEU A 115 -8.51 -0.12 14.24
CA LEU A 115 -8.18 0.09 12.84
C LEU A 115 -7.63 -1.21 12.24
N SER A 116 -8.24 -1.67 11.19
CA SER A 116 -7.85 -2.85 10.42
C SER A 116 -7.53 -2.49 8.99
N LEU A 117 -6.68 -3.28 8.37
CA LEU A 117 -6.26 -3.11 6.99
C LEU A 117 -6.33 -4.46 6.28
N HIS A 118 -6.88 -4.43 5.07
CA HIS A 118 -6.77 -5.52 4.13
C HIS A 118 -6.11 -4.99 2.85
N ALA A 119 -5.10 -5.73 2.35
CA ALA A 119 -4.37 -5.31 1.16
C ALA A 119 -4.26 -6.44 0.14
N THR A 120 -4.23 -6.07 -1.14
CA THR A 120 -4.00 -6.98 -2.26
C THR A 120 -2.93 -6.43 -3.18
N GLY A 121 -2.28 -7.30 -3.98
CA GLY A 121 -1.23 -6.92 -4.92
C GLY A 121 0.20 -7.13 -4.40
N SER A 122 0.37 -7.59 -3.16
CA SER A 122 1.66 -7.97 -2.61
C SER A 122 1.59 -9.33 -1.93
N ALA A 123 2.32 -10.32 -2.45
CA ALA A 123 2.40 -11.64 -1.84
C ALA A 123 3.01 -11.59 -0.43
N LEU A 124 3.89 -10.63 -0.18
CA LEU A 124 4.52 -10.45 1.13
C LEU A 124 3.52 -9.90 2.16
N GLN A 125 2.65 -9.00 1.75
CA GLN A 125 1.57 -8.51 2.61
C GLN A 125 0.55 -9.63 2.90
N GLU A 126 0.19 -10.44 1.92
CA GLU A 126 -0.70 -11.60 2.11
C GLU A 126 -0.10 -12.59 3.13
N GLN A 127 1.20 -12.86 3.04
CA GLN A 127 1.91 -13.69 4.02
C GLN A 127 1.91 -13.05 5.42
N TYR A 128 2.12 -11.74 5.49
CA TYR A 128 2.07 -11.00 6.75
C TYR A 128 0.69 -11.07 7.40
N GLU A 129 -0.38 -10.86 6.63
CA GLU A 129 -1.76 -10.98 7.12
C GLU A 129 -2.07 -12.39 7.61
N ALA A 130 -1.69 -13.42 6.84
CA ALA A 130 -1.85 -14.81 7.23
C ALA A 130 -1.09 -15.15 8.53
N LEU A 131 0.11 -14.59 8.69
CA LEU A 131 0.88 -14.74 9.93
C LEU A 131 0.18 -14.08 11.13
N GLN A 132 -0.37 -12.86 10.96
CA GLN A 132 -1.11 -12.18 12.02
C GLN A 132 -2.37 -12.96 12.42
N GLU A 133 -3.08 -13.52 11.45
CA GLU A 133 -4.24 -14.37 11.70
C GLU A 133 -3.84 -15.65 12.44
N ALA A 134 -2.77 -16.32 12.02
CA ALA A 134 -2.25 -17.49 12.69
C ALA A 134 -1.83 -17.20 14.14
N LYS A 135 -1.22 -16.05 14.39
CA LYS A 135 -0.89 -15.54 15.73
C LYS A 135 -2.14 -15.43 16.61
N TYR A 136 -3.18 -14.86 16.05
CA TYR A 136 -4.44 -14.67 16.77
C TYR A 136 -5.11 -16.02 17.13
N VAL A 137 -5.08 -16.95 16.20
CA VAL A 137 -5.73 -18.27 16.36
C VAL A 137 -4.94 -19.20 17.29
N ALA A 138 -3.62 -19.22 17.17
CA ALA A 138 -2.80 -20.25 17.83
C ALA A 138 -2.56 -20.01 19.32
N GLY A 139 -2.64 -18.78 19.82
CA GLY A 139 -2.38 -18.44 21.23
C GLY A 139 -1.02 -18.91 21.79
N ASN A 140 -0.16 -19.46 20.92
CA ASN A 140 1.07 -20.14 21.31
C ASN A 140 2.29 -19.28 20.95
N ARG A 141 2.75 -18.52 21.93
CA ARG A 141 3.80 -17.50 21.79
C ARG A 141 5.11 -18.05 21.18
N MET A 142 5.47 -19.29 21.49
CA MET A 142 6.74 -19.89 21.07
C MET A 142 6.79 -20.20 19.56
N VAL A 143 5.65 -20.65 18.98
CA VAL A 143 5.53 -20.88 17.53
C VAL A 143 5.56 -19.54 16.78
N LEU A 144 4.98 -18.52 17.37
CA LEU A 144 4.90 -17.18 16.81
C LEU A 144 6.26 -16.50 16.68
N ASP A 145 7.08 -16.59 17.74
CA ASP A 145 8.43 -16.02 17.73
C ASP A 145 9.29 -16.69 16.63
N SER A 146 9.11 -18.01 16.43
CA SER A 146 9.80 -18.75 15.36
C SER A 146 9.35 -18.33 13.96
N LEU A 147 8.05 -18.14 13.76
CA LEU A 147 7.50 -17.69 12.47
C LEU A 147 7.88 -16.25 12.16
N ASP A 148 7.90 -15.37 13.14
CA ASP A 148 8.39 -14.00 13.00
C ASP A 148 9.85 -13.98 12.56
N HIS A 149 10.69 -14.79 13.19
CA HIS A 149 12.09 -14.90 12.82
C HIS A 149 12.25 -15.37 11.36
N MET A 150 11.52 -16.39 10.95
CA MET A 150 11.55 -16.89 9.56
C MET A 150 11.10 -15.83 8.56
N PHE A 151 10.07 -15.04 8.89
CA PHE A 151 9.58 -13.96 8.04
C PHE A 151 10.62 -12.85 7.84
N TYR A 152 11.30 -12.46 8.92
CA TYR A 152 12.36 -11.46 8.85
C TYR A 152 13.59 -11.95 8.09
N GLU A 153 13.96 -13.22 8.26
CA GLU A 153 15.08 -13.82 7.50
C GLU A 153 14.78 -13.91 6.00
N ALA A 154 13.57 -14.30 5.61
CA ALA A 154 13.17 -14.35 4.19
C ALA A 154 13.28 -12.96 3.55
N ARG A 155 12.82 -11.94 4.28
CA ARG A 155 12.92 -10.54 3.85
C ARG A 155 14.37 -10.08 3.64
N GLU A 156 15.28 -10.43 4.55
CA GLU A 156 16.69 -10.04 4.45
C GLU A 156 17.41 -10.72 3.29
N LYS A 157 16.99 -11.93 2.93
CA LYS A 157 17.55 -12.68 1.80
C LYS A 157 17.00 -12.24 0.43
N GLY A 158 15.97 -11.36 0.42
CA GLY A 158 15.43 -10.78 -0.82
C GLY A 158 14.67 -11.77 -1.72
N ASP A 159 14.11 -12.83 -1.13
CA ASP A 159 13.23 -13.78 -1.82
C ASP A 159 11.80 -13.25 -1.92
#